data_8341ae5b30605e3f6e929dacafa70da0
#
_entry.id   8341ae5b30605e3f6e929dacafa70da0
#
_cell.length_a   1.000
_cell.length_b   1.000
_cell.length_c   1.000
_cell.angle_alpha   90.00
_cell.angle_beta   90.00
_cell.angle_gamma   90.00
#
_symmetry.space_group_name_H-M   'P 1'
#
loop_
_entity.id
_entity.type
_entity.pdbx_description
1 polymer ?
#
loop_
_entity_poly.entity_id
_entity_poly.type
_entity_poly.pdbx_seq_one_letter_code
_entity_poly.pdbx_strand_id
1 'polypeptide(L)'
;MMETAPLSTSRPVALVLGLGASGLAMARWLARLGWRVRVADTRVAPPQLAQLQADVPQAEFVSGPLHAQLLTDEVGLVASSPGLSPHEKMPGNTAAIRAAASARGIPVVGELELFARALRELDVLYAYRPKVVAITGTNGKTTVTSLTGKLLAAAGWRVEVAGNIGPCLLDRLRSCEMGCNLPDAWVLELSSFQLHDAHSFSPDAAVVLNITQDHLDWHA
;
A
#
# COMPACT_ATOMS: atom_id res chain seq x y z
N MET A 1 -10.27 4.42 -43.58
CA MET A 1 -9.30 5.22 -42.80
C MET A 1 -9.63 4.98 -41.34
N MET A 2 -8.81 4.19 -40.62
CA MET A 2 -8.96 4.00 -39.17
C MET A 2 -8.32 5.21 -38.50
N GLU A 3 -9.13 5.98 -37.82
CA GLU A 3 -8.72 7.14 -37.03
C GLU A 3 -7.95 6.61 -35.81
N THR A 4 -6.64 6.73 -35.85
CA THR A 4 -5.78 6.41 -34.69
C THR A 4 -6.02 7.49 -33.64
N ALA A 5 -6.73 7.13 -32.56
CA ALA A 5 -6.82 7.99 -31.37
C ALA A 5 -5.41 8.39 -30.92
N PRO A 6 -5.18 9.67 -30.59
CA PRO A 6 -3.87 10.12 -30.13
C PRO A 6 -3.54 9.40 -28.81
N LEU A 7 -2.44 8.65 -28.81
CA LEU A 7 -1.83 8.12 -27.58
C LEU A 7 -1.52 9.34 -26.69
N SER A 8 -2.23 9.46 -25.59
CA SER A 8 -1.95 10.47 -24.57
C SER A 8 -0.50 10.32 -24.13
N THR A 9 0.35 11.28 -24.46
CA THR A 9 1.79 11.27 -24.17
C THR A 9 2.12 11.60 -22.71
N SER A 10 1.11 11.84 -21.87
CA SER A 10 1.31 12.07 -20.43
C SER A 10 1.21 10.76 -19.64
N ARG A 11 2.21 10.50 -18.81
CA ARG A 11 2.18 9.37 -17.85
C ARG A 11 0.92 9.48 -16.99
N PRO A 12 0.23 8.36 -16.72
CA PRO A 12 -0.97 8.38 -15.89
C PRO A 12 -0.65 8.83 -14.46
N VAL A 13 -1.66 9.39 -13.80
CA VAL A 13 -1.57 9.85 -12.41
C VAL A 13 -1.97 8.72 -11.47
N ALA A 14 -1.16 8.49 -10.45
CA ALA A 14 -1.54 7.71 -9.27
C ALA A 14 -2.02 8.66 -8.18
N LEU A 15 -3.28 8.53 -7.77
CA LEU A 15 -3.88 9.27 -6.66
C LEU A 15 -3.67 8.50 -5.36
N VAL A 16 -2.84 9.03 -4.47
CA VAL A 16 -2.59 8.47 -3.14
C VAL A 16 -3.51 9.16 -2.13
N LEU A 17 -4.30 8.40 -1.39
CA LEU A 17 -5.22 8.89 -0.37
C LEU A 17 -4.61 8.70 1.03
N GLY A 18 -4.47 9.82 1.74
CA GLY A 18 -3.87 9.91 3.07
C GLY A 18 -2.32 9.93 3.03
N LEU A 19 -1.75 10.85 3.79
CA LEU A 19 -0.29 11.05 3.90
C LEU A 19 0.19 10.74 5.32
N GLY A 20 -0.01 9.49 5.73
CA GLY A 20 0.68 8.82 6.82
C GLY A 20 1.91 8.07 6.33
N ALA A 21 2.46 7.16 7.16
CA ALA A 21 3.64 6.36 6.79
C ALA A 21 3.39 5.51 5.53
N SER A 22 2.28 4.75 5.45
CA SER A 22 1.93 3.96 4.28
C SER A 22 1.66 4.82 3.04
N GLY A 23 1.01 5.98 3.20
CA GLY A 23 0.77 6.89 2.08
C GLY A 23 2.07 7.41 1.47
N LEU A 24 3.05 7.79 2.31
CA LEU A 24 4.38 8.19 1.86
C LEU A 24 5.12 7.03 1.18
N ALA A 25 5.08 5.83 1.75
CA ALA A 25 5.71 4.65 1.17
C ALA A 25 5.13 4.34 -0.22
N MET A 26 3.80 4.39 -0.38
CA MET A 26 3.12 4.23 -1.67
C MET A 26 3.48 5.34 -2.67
N ALA A 27 3.55 6.60 -2.23
CA ALA A 27 3.92 7.73 -3.10
C ALA A 27 5.35 7.58 -3.65
N ARG A 28 6.32 7.22 -2.80
CA ARG A 28 7.71 6.94 -3.20
C ARG A 28 7.78 5.77 -4.19
N TRP A 29 7.05 4.71 -3.90
CA TRP A 29 7.04 3.51 -4.74
C TRP A 29 6.48 3.81 -6.14
N LEU A 30 5.32 4.46 -6.20
CA LEU A 30 4.66 4.79 -7.46
C LEU A 30 5.47 5.80 -8.28
N ALA A 31 6.10 6.79 -7.65
CA ALA A 31 7.00 7.71 -8.32
C ALA A 31 8.21 6.99 -8.94
N ARG A 32 8.80 6.03 -8.22
CA ARG A 32 9.90 5.18 -8.72
C ARG A 32 9.48 4.35 -9.94
N LEU A 33 8.24 3.87 -9.96
CA LEU A 33 7.65 3.16 -11.11
C LEU A 33 7.30 4.10 -12.29
N GLY A 34 7.55 5.40 -12.14
CA GLY A 34 7.34 6.38 -13.20
C GLY A 34 5.93 6.97 -13.26
N TRP A 35 5.09 6.75 -12.25
CA TRP A 35 3.80 7.42 -12.16
C TRP A 35 3.99 8.91 -11.83
N ARG A 36 3.10 9.75 -12.36
CA ARG A 36 2.86 11.08 -11.78
C ARG A 36 2.08 10.88 -10.49
N VAL A 37 2.55 11.42 -9.38
CA VAL A 37 1.94 11.19 -8.07
C VAL A 37 1.17 12.43 -7.63
N ARG A 38 -0.11 12.23 -7.30
CA ARG A 38 -0.94 13.21 -6.58
C ARG A 38 -1.30 12.61 -5.24
N VAL A 39 -1.06 13.34 -4.16
CA VAL A 39 -1.41 12.91 -2.80
C VAL A 39 -2.52 13.79 -2.27
N ALA A 40 -3.61 13.20 -1.80
CA ALA A 40 -4.73 13.90 -1.16
C ALA A 40 -4.84 13.51 0.31
N ASP A 41 -4.94 14.51 1.19
CA ASP A 41 -5.15 14.31 2.63
C ASP A 41 -6.15 15.32 3.17
N THR A 42 -6.98 14.90 4.14
CA THR A 42 -7.96 15.79 4.77
C THR A 42 -7.31 16.90 5.62
N ARG A 43 -6.06 16.70 6.02
CA ARG A 43 -5.27 17.65 6.83
C ARG A 43 -4.48 18.59 5.93
N VAL A 44 -4.39 19.85 6.35
CA VAL A 44 -3.55 20.86 5.66
C VAL A 44 -2.06 20.55 5.80
N ALA A 45 -1.65 20.04 6.96
CA ALA A 45 -0.27 19.67 7.26
C ALA A 45 -0.21 18.25 7.82
N PRO A 46 -0.34 17.21 6.97
CA PRO A 46 -0.19 15.83 7.41
C PRO A 46 1.26 15.54 7.84
N PRO A 47 1.49 14.55 8.71
CA PRO A 47 2.79 14.34 9.36
C PRO A 47 3.94 14.06 8.39
N GLN A 48 3.65 13.55 7.19
CA GLN A 48 4.68 13.19 6.22
C GLN A 48 4.82 14.20 5.06
N LEU A 49 4.22 15.39 5.15
CA LEU A 49 4.23 16.36 4.06
C LEU A 49 5.66 16.85 3.71
N ALA A 50 6.46 17.23 4.72
CA ALA A 50 7.83 17.65 4.50
C ALA A 50 8.68 16.53 3.86
N GLN A 51 8.46 15.29 4.30
CA GLN A 51 9.19 14.14 3.75
C GLN A 51 8.74 13.82 2.33
N LEU A 52 7.45 13.96 1.99
CA LEU A 52 6.96 13.83 0.62
C LEU A 52 7.64 14.83 -0.31
N GLN A 53 7.72 16.10 0.11
CA GLN A 53 8.35 17.17 -0.67
C GLN A 53 9.84 16.93 -0.90
N ALA A 54 10.53 16.33 0.08
CA ALA A 54 11.94 15.99 -0.03
C ALA A 54 12.18 14.79 -0.97
N ASP A 55 11.37 13.73 -0.85
CA ASP A 55 11.62 12.46 -1.54
C ASP A 55 10.97 12.38 -2.92
N VAL A 56 9.84 13.08 -3.11
CA VAL A 56 9.06 13.09 -4.35
C VAL A 56 8.69 14.54 -4.70
N PRO A 57 9.66 15.42 -4.98
CA PRO A 57 9.44 16.85 -5.15
C PRO A 57 8.47 17.23 -6.28
N GLN A 58 8.25 16.31 -7.25
CA GLN A 58 7.28 16.46 -8.32
C GLN A 58 5.87 16.02 -7.95
N ALA A 59 5.64 15.46 -6.74
CA ALA A 59 4.30 15.08 -6.32
C ALA A 59 3.43 16.30 -6.05
N GLU A 60 2.22 16.28 -6.56
CA GLU A 60 1.18 17.27 -6.25
C GLU A 60 0.55 16.91 -4.89
N PHE A 61 0.46 17.87 -3.97
CA PHE A 61 -0.26 17.68 -2.72
C PHE A 61 -1.55 18.51 -2.70
N VAL A 62 -2.67 17.85 -2.38
CA VAL A 62 -4.00 18.45 -2.29
C VAL A 62 -4.55 18.22 -0.88
N SER A 63 -4.81 19.30 -0.15
CA SER A 63 -5.47 19.24 1.16
C SER A 63 -6.96 19.48 1.05
N GLY A 64 -7.74 18.80 1.87
CA GLY A 64 -9.19 19.00 1.96
C GLY A 64 -9.99 17.71 1.87
N PRO A 65 -11.32 17.81 1.74
CA PRO A 65 -12.20 16.63 1.70
C PRO A 65 -11.86 15.68 0.56
N LEU A 66 -11.94 14.37 0.82
CA LEU A 66 -11.72 13.33 -0.17
C LEU A 66 -13.00 13.11 -0.99
N HIS A 67 -13.14 13.83 -2.09
CA HIS A 67 -14.32 13.80 -2.97
C HIS A 67 -14.00 13.27 -4.37
N ALA A 68 -15.04 12.85 -5.09
CA ALA A 68 -14.91 12.21 -6.42
C ALA A 68 -14.19 13.07 -7.47
N GLN A 69 -14.22 14.42 -7.36
CA GLN A 69 -13.54 15.32 -8.29
C GLN A 69 -12.00 15.19 -8.26
N LEU A 70 -11.41 14.56 -7.24
CA LEU A 70 -9.99 14.22 -7.22
C LEU A 70 -9.62 13.19 -8.31
N LEU A 71 -10.59 12.41 -8.80
CA LEU A 71 -10.44 11.50 -9.93
C LEU A 71 -10.57 12.26 -11.26
N THR A 72 -9.53 12.98 -11.64
CA THR A 72 -9.44 13.57 -12.99
C THR A 72 -9.27 12.48 -14.05
N ASP A 73 -9.40 12.84 -15.34
CA ASP A 73 -9.31 11.86 -16.43
C ASP A 73 -7.91 11.23 -16.58
N GLU A 74 -6.89 11.87 -16.01
CA GLU A 74 -5.51 11.36 -15.99
C GLU A 74 -5.27 10.27 -14.93
N VAL A 75 -6.17 10.10 -13.94
CA VAL A 75 -5.98 9.14 -12.85
C VAL A 75 -6.21 7.72 -13.37
N GLY A 76 -5.17 6.91 -13.30
CA GLY A 76 -5.19 5.50 -13.68
C GLY A 76 -5.11 4.52 -12.52
N LEU A 77 -4.82 5.02 -11.31
CA LEU A 77 -4.71 4.20 -10.09
C LEU A 77 -5.07 5.03 -8.86
N VAL A 78 -5.79 4.44 -7.92
CA VAL A 78 -5.99 4.98 -6.57
C VAL A 78 -5.26 4.09 -5.58
N ALA A 79 -4.37 4.68 -4.77
CA ALA A 79 -3.67 4.01 -3.68
C ALA A 79 -4.19 4.54 -2.33
N SER A 80 -4.84 3.70 -1.53
CA SER A 80 -5.52 4.11 -0.29
C SER A 80 -4.72 3.73 0.94
N SER A 81 -4.49 4.69 1.84
CA SER A 81 -3.92 4.40 3.16
C SER A 81 -4.90 3.59 4.01
N PRO A 82 -4.43 2.57 4.75
CA PRO A 82 -5.30 1.63 5.48
C PRO A 82 -6.14 2.30 6.57
N GLY A 83 -5.70 3.44 7.11
CA GLY A 83 -6.45 4.19 8.12
C GLY A 83 -7.68 4.93 7.61
N LEU A 84 -7.87 5.04 6.29
CA LEU A 84 -9.02 5.70 5.69
C LEU A 84 -10.15 4.69 5.47
N SER A 85 -11.27 4.89 6.16
CA SER A 85 -12.43 4.00 6.03
C SER A 85 -13.05 4.06 4.63
N PRO A 86 -13.50 2.94 4.07
CA PRO A 86 -14.31 2.92 2.85
C PRO A 86 -15.78 3.29 3.09
N HIS A 87 -16.23 3.40 4.33
CA HIS A 87 -17.63 3.56 4.70
C HIS A 87 -18.05 5.03 4.80
N GLU A 88 -19.16 5.40 4.17
CA GLU A 88 -19.67 6.77 4.08
C GLU A 88 -19.90 7.46 5.43
N LYS A 89 -20.25 6.69 6.46
CA LYS A 89 -20.54 7.24 7.79
C LYS A 89 -19.30 7.76 8.53
N MET A 90 -18.10 7.40 8.06
CA MET A 90 -16.85 7.78 8.72
C MET A 90 -16.34 9.13 8.24
N PRO A 91 -15.91 10.02 9.14
CA PRO A 91 -15.26 11.27 8.76
C PRO A 91 -14.02 11.02 7.89
N GLY A 92 -13.87 11.78 6.80
CA GLY A 92 -12.71 11.66 5.91
C GLY A 92 -12.64 10.32 5.18
N ASN A 93 -13.80 9.64 4.99
CA ASN A 93 -13.87 8.36 4.29
C ASN A 93 -13.55 8.48 2.81
N THR A 94 -13.37 7.33 2.16
CA THR A 94 -13.02 7.22 0.74
C THR A 94 -14.18 6.72 -0.14
N ALA A 95 -15.40 6.58 0.40
CA ALA A 95 -16.55 5.97 -0.27
C ALA A 95 -16.87 6.61 -1.64
N ALA A 96 -16.94 7.94 -1.70
CA ALA A 96 -17.24 8.67 -2.93
C ALA A 96 -16.18 8.45 -4.02
N ILE A 97 -14.89 8.44 -3.64
CA ILE A 97 -13.79 8.17 -4.56
C ILE A 97 -13.85 6.71 -5.03
N ARG A 98 -14.09 5.76 -4.14
CA ARG A 98 -14.19 4.33 -4.48
C ARG A 98 -15.35 4.05 -5.44
N ALA A 99 -16.52 4.64 -5.20
CA ALA A 99 -17.66 4.52 -6.10
C ALA A 99 -17.35 5.09 -7.50
N ALA A 100 -16.76 6.28 -7.56
CA ALA A 100 -16.37 6.91 -8.81
C ALA A 100 -15.25 6.14 -9.54
N ALA A 101 -14.27 5.60 -8.81
CA ALA A 101 -13.21 4.77 -9.36
C ALA A 101 -13.78 3.46 -9.97
N SER A 102 -14.68 2.79 -9.23
CA SER A 102 -15.36 1.58 -9.71
C SER A 102 -16.15 1.84 -11.00
N ALA A 103 -16.92 2.93 -11.05
CA ALA A 103 -17.69 3.31 -12.24
C ALA A 103 -16.80 3.56 -13.48
N ARG A 104 -15.53 3.93 -13.28
CA ARG A 104 -14.55 4.22 -14.35
C ARG A 104 -13.56 3.07 -14.58
N GLY A 105 -13.69 1.94 -13.87
CA GLY A 105 -12.76 0.81 -13.96
C GLY A 105 -11.34 1.14 -13.43
N ILE A 106 -11.21 2.16 -12.60
CA ILE A 106 -9.93 2.55 -11.99
C ILE A 106 -9.68 1.67 -10.76
N PRO A 107 -8.56 0.94 -10.69
CA PRO A 107 -8.27 0.08 -9.55
C PRO A 107 -8.00 0.91 -8.29
N VAL A 108 -8.56 0.45 -7.15
CA VAL A 108 -8.25 0.94 -5.81
C VAL A 108 -7.43 -0.13 -5.10
N VAL A 109 -6.25 0.24 -4.60
CA VAL A 109 -5.30 -0.70 -3.99
C VAL A 109 -4.74 -0.16 -2.68
N GLY A 110 -4.37 -1.06 -1.78
CA GLY A 110 -3.59 -0.74 -0.58
C GLY A 110 -2.09 -0.99 -0.78
N GLU A 111 -1.31 -0.65 0.24
CA GLU A 111 0.14 -0.91 0.25
C GLU A 111 0.47 -2.39 0.10
N LEU A 112 -0.31 -3.27 0.74
CA LEU A 112 -0.14 -4.73 0.65
C LEU A 112 -0.33 -5.25 -0.77
N GLU A 113 -1.30 -4.72 -1.51
CA GLU A 113 -1.51 -5.08 -2.92
C GLU A 113 -0.33 -4.62 -3.79
N LEU A 114 0.17 -3.39 -3.58
CA LEU A 114 1.35 -2.90 -4.31
C LEU A 114 2.59 -3.74 -4.00
N PHE A 115 2.77 -4.15 -2.75
CA PHE A 115 3.85 -5.05 -2.35
C PHE A 115 3.73 -6.43 -3.03
N ALA A 116 2.51 -7.01 -3.07
CA ALA A 116 2.28 -8.27 -3.76
C ALA A 116 2.59 -8.19 -5.27
N ARG A 117 2.22 -7.07 -5.91
CA ARG A 117 2.56 -6.81 -7.32
C ARG A 117 4.07 -6.69 -7.52
N ALA A 118 4.75 -6.01 -6.62
CA ALA A 118 6.21 -5.88 -6.66
C ALA A 118 6.93 -7.22 -6.54
N LEU A 119 6.50 -8.11 -5.63
CA LEU A 119 7.09 -9.45 -5.52
C LEU A 119 6.90 -10.28 -6.81
N ARG A 120 5.71 -10.18 -7.45
CA ARG A 120 5.49 -10.85 -8.74
C ARG A 120 6.38 -10.28 -9.87
N GLU A 121 6.56 -8.98 -9.90
CA GLU A 121 7.48 -8.36 -10.86
C GLU A 121 8.92 -8.81 -10.65
N LEU A 122 9.37 -8.88 -9.40
CA LEU A 122 10.70 -9.40 -9.04
C LEU A 122 10.86 -10.88 -9.38
N ASP A 123 9.80 -11.69 -9.27
CA ASP A 123 9.84 -13.09 -9.74
C ASP A 123 10.04 -13.15 -11.27
N VAL A 124 9.30 -12.36 -12.02
CA VAL A 124 9.42 -12.35 -13.49
C VAL A 124 10.79 -11.85 -13.94
N LEU A 125 11.30 -10.79 -13.33
CA LEU A 125 12.56 -10.15 -13.77
C LEU A 125 13.81 -10.85 -13.26
N TYR A 126 13.77 -11.40 -12.06
CA TYR A 126 14.97 -11.89 -11.34
C TYR A 126 14.81 -13.29 -10.76
N ALA A 127 13.69 -13.98 -11.01
CA ALA A 127 13.35 -15.27 -10.39
C ALA A 127 13.38 -15.21 -8.85
N TYR A 128 13.06 -14.04 -8.27
CA TYR A 128 13.03 -13.85 -6.83
C TYR A 128 11.71 -14.36 -6.25
N ARG A 129 11.77 -15.46 -5.51
CA ARG A 129 10.62 -16.18 -4.92
C ARG A 129 10.80 -16.39 -3.42
N PRO A 130 10.69 -15.32 -2.63
CA PRO A 130 10.80 -15.45 -1.18
C PRO A 130 9.60 -16.20 -0.61
N LYS A 131 9.77 -16.80 0.57
CA LYS A 131 8.64 -17.27 1.35
C LYS A 131 7.94 -16.11 2.04
N VAL A 132 6.63 -16.10 2.03
CA VAL A 132 5.82 -15.05 2.66
C VAL A 132 4.92 -15.68 3.73
N VAL A 133 5.12 -15.23 4.97
CA VAL A 133 4.29 -15.62 6.13
C VAL A 133 3.48 -14.40 6.57
N ALA A 134 2.15 -14.54 6.59
CA ALA A 134 1.21 -13.50 6.97
C ALA A 134 0.56 -13.77 8.31
N ILE A 135 0.60 -12.80 9.22
CA ILE A 135 0.06 -12.92 10.58
C ILE A 135 -0.92 -11.79 10.84
N THR A 136 -2.16 -12.15 11.15
CA THR A 136 -3.21 -11.19 11.51
C THR A 136 -4.00 -11.68 12.72
N GLY A 137 -4.94 -10.87 13.18
CA GLY A 137 -5.80 -11.12 14.34
C GLY A 137 -5.99 -9.86 15.17
N THR A 138 -6.88 -9.88 16.13
CA THR A 138 -7.11 -8.73 17.02
C THR A 138 -5.92 -8.54 17.95
N ASN A 139 -5.47 -9.59 18.64
CA ASN A 139 -4.40 -9.54 19.63
C ASN A 139 -3.27 -10.50 19.33
N GLY A 140 -2.05 -10.18 19.82
CA GLY A 140 -0.87 -11.05 19.74
C GLY A 140 -0.08 -10.97 18.43
N LYS A 141 -0.55 -10.23 17.44
CA LYS A 141 0.12 -10.08 16.13
C LYS A 141 1.61 -9.80 16.25
N THR A 142 1.99 -8.73 16.94
CA THR A 142 3.37 -8.28 17.07
C THR A 142 4.28 -9.32 17.72
N THR A 143 3.79 -9.98 18.77
CA THR A 143 4.55 -11.03 19.47
C THR A 143 4.81 -12.22 18.56
N VAL A 144 3.75 -12.72 17.88
CA VAL A 144 3.88 -13.88 16.99
C VAL A 144 4.72 -13.55 15.76
N THR A 145 4.53 -12.37 15.15
CA THR A 145 5.33 -11.92 14.00
C THR A 145 6.81 -11.81 14.36
N SER A 146 7.14 -11.17 15.48
CA SER A 146 8.52 -11.03 15.93
C SER A 146 9.15 -12.38 16.28
N LEU A 147 8.40 -13.28 16.94
CA LEU A 147 8.89 -14.62 17.26
C LEU A 147 9.12 -15.46 15.99
N THR A 148 8.19 -15.44 15.05
CA THR A 148 8.33 -16.15 13.77
C THR A 148 9.56 -15.68 13.01
N GLY A 149 9.79 -14.36 12.93
CA GLY A 149 10.99 -13.81 12.31
C GLY A 149 12.28 -14.30 12.97
N LYS A 150 12.32 -14.31 14.31
CA LYS A 150 13.48 -14.82 15.06
C LYS A 150 13.72 -16.33 14.86
N LEU A 151 12.66 -17.12 14.80
CA LEU A 151 12.76 -18.57 14.58
C LEU A 151 13.29 -18.89 13.19
N LEU A 152 12.80 -18.21 12.15
CA LEU A 152 13.32 -18.38 10.79
C LEU A 152 14.78 -17.92 10.67
N ALA A 153 15.14 -16.80 11.30
CA ALA A 153 16.53 -16.33 11.34
C ALA A 153 17.45 -17.33 12.07
N ALA A 154 17.00 -17.91 13.18
CA ALA A 154 17.73 -18.95 13.91
C ALA A 154 17.87 -20.25 13.08
N ALA A 155 16.96 -20.51 12.16
CA ALA A 155 17.03 -21.60 11.19
C ALA A 155 17.94 -21.29 9.97
N GLY A 156 18.62 -20.13 9.96
CA GLY A 156 19.59 -19.76 8.93
C GLY A 156 19.00 -19.00 7.75
N TRP A 157 17.74 -18.55 7.79
CA TRP A 157 17.13 -17.77 6.72
C TRP A 157 17.46 -16.29 6.88
N ARG A 158 17.61 -15.59 5.77
CA ARG A 158 17.58 -14.12 5.75
C ARG A 158 16.12 -13.69 5.81
N VAL A 159 15.73 -13.03 6.88
CA VAL A 159 14.33 -12.71 7.17
C VAL A 159 14.14 -11.21 7.31
N GLU A 160 13.09 -10.71 6.70
CA GLU A 160 12.59 -9.37 6.92
C GLU A 160 11.22 -9.41 7.58
N VAL A 161 11.05 -8.57 8.60
CA VAL A 161 9.80 -8.37 9.32
C VAL A 161 9.28 -6.98 8.97
N ALA A 162 8.03 -6.87 8.52
CA ALA A 162 7.45 -5.60 8.09
C ALA A 162 5.92 -5.57 8.20
N GLY A 163 5.32 -4.45 7.88
CA GLY A 163 3.88 -4.28 7.82
C GLY A 163 3.33 -3.37 8.92
N ASN A 164 2.26 -3.77 9.58
CA ASN A 164 1.60 -2.95 10.61
C ASN A 164 2.49 -2.58 11.80
N ILE A 165 3.45 -3.42 12.13
CA ILE A 165 4.46 -3.18 13.17
C ILE A 165 5.56 -2.20 12.72
N GLY A 166 5.61 -1.86 11.41
CA GLY A 166 6.73 -1.12 10.81
C GLY A 166 8.00 -1.96 10.64
N PRO A 167 8.87 -1.58 9.70
CA PRO A 167 8.66 -0.54 8.70
C PRO A 167 7.54 -0.88 7.71
N CYS A 168 7.09 0.13 6.93
CA CYS A 168 6.15 -0.07 5.83
C CYS A 168 6.70 -1.07 4.80
N LEU A 169 5.81 -1.88 4.22
CA LEU A 169 6.17 -2.97 3.30
C LEU A 169 7.00 -2.49 2.11
N LEU A 170 6.54 -1.44 1.44
CA LEU A 170 7.19 -0.91 0.25
C LEU A 170 8.51 -0.20 0.57
N ASP A 171 8.61 0.51 1.68
CA ASP A 171 9.87 1.14 2.11
C ASP A 171 10.91 0.08 2.48
N ARG A 172 10.49 -1.02 3.13
CA ARG A 172 11.40 -2.11 3.45
C ARG A 172 11.86 -2.86 2.21
N LEU A 173 10.94 -3.19 1.31
CA LEU A 173 11.28 -3.82 0.03
C LEU A 173 12.28 -2.97 -0.76
N ARG A 174 12.02 -1.67 -0.91
CA ARG A 174 12.93 -0.73 -1.56
C ARG A 174 14.32 -0.72 -0.93
N SER A 175 14.38 -0.71 0.41
CA SER A 175 15.66 -0.74 1.13
C SER A 175 16.45 -2.02 0.85
N CYS A 176 15.78 -3.18 0.81
CA CYS A 176 16.40 -4.46 0.48
C CYS A 176 16.91 -4.52 -0.96
N GLU A 177 16.12 -3.98 -1.92
CA GLU A 177 16.55 -3.90 -3.33
C GLU A 177 17.78 -3.00 -3.50
N MET A 178 17.77 -1.80 -2.89
CA MET A 178 18.90 -0.87 -2.96
C MET A 178 20.16 -1.42 -2.29
N GLY A 179 20.00 -2.19 -1.21
CA GLY A 179 21.10 -2.86 -0.51
C GLY A 179 21.56 -4.16 -1.17
N CYS A 180 20.94 -4.61 -2.27
CA CYS A 180 21.17 -5.90 -2.90
C CYS A 180 21.11 -7.08 -1.91
N ASN A 181 20.21 -7.01 -0.93
CA ASN A 181 20.07 -8.01 0.14
C ASN A 181 18.62 -8.46 0.32
N LEU A 182 17.94 -8.79 -0.76
CA LEU A 182 16.57 -9.33 -0.71
C LEU A 182 16.52 -10.57 0.20
N PRO A 183 15.54 -10.67 1.11
CA PRO A 183 15.45 -11.77 2.07
C PRO A 183 14.97 -13.08 1.43
N ASP A 184 15.23 -14.18 2.10
CA ASP A 184 14.69 -15.49 1.74
C ASP A 184 13.23 -15.64 2.21
N ALA A 185 12.85 -14.90 3.26
CA ALA A 185 11.50 -14.89 3.80
C ALA A 185 11.06 -13.51 4.28
N TRP A 186 9.78 -13.21 4.03
CA TRP A 186 9.04 -12.07 4.61
C TRP A 186 8.09 -12.56 5.67
N VAL A 187 8.12 -11.97 6.86
CA VAL A 187 7.16 -12.21 7.94
C VAL A 187 6.37 -10.92 8.15
N LEU A 188 5.10 -10.94 7.78
CA LEU A 188 4.28 -9.76 7.69
C LEU A 188 3.25 -9.71 8.82
N GLU A 189 3.29 -8.64 9.63
CA GLU A 189 2.17 -8.30 10.48
C GLU A 189 1.15 -7.51 9.67
N LEU A 190 -0.07 -8.01 9.57
CA LEU A 190 -1.14 -7.39 8.79
C LEU A 190 -2.32 -7.00 9.68
N SER A 191 -2.79 -5.76 9.54
CA SER A 191 -4.06 -5.33 10.10
C SER A 191 -5.22 -5.69 9.16
N SER A 192 -6.45 -5.75 9.71
CA SER A 192 -7.66 -5.93 8.92
C SER A 192 -7.84 -4.82 7.87
N PHE A 193 -7.38 -3.61 8.17
CA PHE A 193 -7.42 -2.47 7.25
C PHE A 193 -6.52 -2.66 6.03
N GLN A 194 -5.31 -3.20 6.22
CA GLN A 194 -4.39 -3.51 5.13
C GLN A 194 -4.91 -4.64 4.24
N LEU A 195 -5.61 -5.61 4.83
CA LEU A 195 -6.20 -6.73 4.10
C LEU A 195 -7.39 -6.32 3.22
N HIS A 196 -8.09 -5.22 3.56
CA HIS A 196 -9.28 -4.77 2.83
C HIS A 196 -9.01 -4.50 1.34
N ASP A 197 -7.91 -3.86 1.02
CA ASP A 197 -7.53 -3.49 -0.35
C ASP A 197 -6.42 -4.40 -0.94
N ALA A 198 -6.32 -5.63 -0.45
CA ALA A 198 -5.43 -6.66 -0.97
C ALA A 198 -6.24 -7.64 -1.84
N HIS A 199 -5.98 -7.64 -3.15
CA HIS A 199 -6.74 -8.42 -4.12
C HIS A 199 -5.99 -9.64 -4.65
N SER A 200 -4.68 -9.54 -4.75
CA SER A 200 -3.84 -10.57 -5.36
C SER A 200 -2.73 -11.07 -4.43
N PHE A 201 -2.77 -10.66 -3.17
CA PHE A 201 -1.84 -11.13 -2.15
C PHE A 201 -2.10 -12.59 -1.82
N SER A 202 -1.07 -13.44 -1.97
CA SER A 202 -1.14 -14.87 -1.67
C SER A 202 0.13 -15.29 -0.93
N PRO A 203 0.10 -15.39 0.41
CA PRO A 203 1.25 -15.83 1.20
C PRO A 203 1.42 -17.35 1.13
N ASP A 204 2.66 -17.85 1.37
CA ASP A 204 2.94 -19.30 1.50
C ASP A 204 2.34 -19.90 2.77
N ALA A 205 2.24 -19.10 3.84
CA ALA A 205 1.58 -19.46 5.08
C ALA A 205 0.86 -18.26 5.68
N ALA A 206 -0.31 -18.47 6.27
CA ALA A 206 -1.07 -17.44 6.93
C ALA A 206 -1.72 -17.92 8.22
N VAL A 207 -1.87 -17.05 9.20
CA VAL A 207 -2.61 -17.32 10.43
C VAL A 207 -3.46 -16.13 10.85
N VAL A 208 -4.68 -16.43 11.27
CA VAL A 208 -5.55 -15.52 12.02
C VAL A 208 -5.53 -15.99 13.47
N LEU A 209 -4.84 -15.24 14.34
CA LEU A 209 -4.60 -15.66 15.73
C LEU A 209 -5.89 -15.73 16.54
N ASN A 210 -6.71 -14.70 16.40
CA ASN A 210 -8.00 -14.56 17.07
C ASN A 210 -8.82 -13.45 16.41
N ILE A 211 -10.13 -13.51 16.61
CA ILE A 211 -11.09 -12.48 16.16
C ILE A 211 -11.93 -12.09 17.37
N THR A 212 -11.84 -10.83 17.78
CA THR A 212 -12.67 -10.21 18.80
C THR A 212 -13.16 -8.85 18.30
N GLN A 213 -14.15 -8.26 18.98
CA GLN A 213 -14.65 -6.94 18.60
C GLN A 213 -13.52 -5.90 18.71
N ASP A 214 -13.21 -5.26 17.59
CA ASP A 214 -12.23 -4.18 17.49
C ASP A 214 -12.51 -3.38 16.22
N HIS A 215 -12.26 -2.07 16.25
CA HIS A 215 -12.42 -1.17 15.10
C HIS A 215 -13.78 -1.30 14.38
N LEU A 216 -14.88 -1.52 15.13
CA LEU A 216 -16.21 -1.68 14.57
C LEU A 216 -16.68 -0.44 13.79
N ASP A 217 -16.20 0.74 14.19
CA ASP A 217 -16.40 2.00 13.49
C ASP A 217 -15.83 1.99 12.06
N TRP A 218 -14.69 1.31 11.86
CA TRP A 218 -14.06 1.23 10.55
C TRP A 218 -14.69 0.15 9.65
N HIS A 219 -15.15 -0.96 10.25
CA HIS A 219 -15.69 -2.13 9.54
C HIS A 219 -17.22 -2.12 9.38
N ALA A 220 -17.92 -1.14 9.96
CA ALA A 220 -19.40 -1.06 10.05
C ALA A 220 -20.14 -1.10 8.69
#